data_40477fd327b569644f4b3a45e8cf942b
#
_entry.id   40477fd327b569644f4b3a45e8cf942b
#
_cell.length_a   1.000
_cell.length_b   1.000
_cell.length_c   1.000
_cell.angle_alpha   90.00
_cell.angle_beta   90.00
_cell.angle_gamma   90.00
#
_symmetry.space_group_name_H-M   'P 1'
#
loop_
_entity.id
_entity.type
_entity.pdbx_description
1 polymer ?
#
loop_
_entity_poly.entity_id
_entity_poly.type
_entity_poly.pdbx_seq_one_letter_code
_entity_poly.pdbx_strand_id
1 'polypeptide(L)'
;MIALVDDRETGLQIGYSATDWGNLVSFDVYQNAMMEWKIQTIMRDNQPIGAVYRKDDELHVSVLPEWRCKWVTKGVLRELFNRPKIVTRVADGHDYMYGILSRLGFKQTADNWMVKEN
;
A
#
# COMPACT_ATOMS: atom_id res chain seq x y z
N MET A 1 3.09 -11.06 -14.62
CA MET A 1 2.38 -9.77 -14.77
C MET A 1 1.80 -9.34 -13.44
N ILE A 2 1.99 -8.08 -13.08
CA ILE A 2 1.46 -7.54 -11.83
C ILE A 2 0.14 -6.86 -12.11
N ALA A 3 -0.88 -7.14 -11.29
CA ALA A 3 -2.21 -6.54 -11.44
C ALA A 3 -2.85 -6.29 -10.07
N LEU A 4 -3.74 -5.29 -10.02
CA LEU A 4 -4.58 -5.04 -8.85
C LEU A 4 -5.92 -5.73 -9.07
N VAL A 5 -6.36 -6.47 -8.08
CA VAL A 5 -7.60 -7.26 -8.16
C VAL A 5 -8.52 -6.88 -6.99
N ASP A 6 -9.81 -6.74 -7.27
CA ASP A 6 -10.81 -6.43 -6.25
C ASP A 6 -11.16 -7.68 -5.43
N ASP A 7 -10.23 -8.09 -4.59
CA ASP A 7 -10.38 -9.22 -3.69
C ASP A 7 -10.02 -8.75 -2.27
N ARG A 8 -11.03 -8.26 -1.57
CA ARG A 8 -10.86 -7.69 -0.24
C ARG A 8 -10.35 -8.71 0.78
N GLU A 9 -10.90 -9.91 0.76
CA GLU A 9 -10.56 -10.93 1.74
C GLU A 9 -9.10 -11.37 1.62
N THR A 10 -8.67 -11.68 0.42
CA THR A 10 -7.27 -12.05 0.15
C THR A 10 -6.35 -10.87 0.47
N GLY A 11 -6.74 -9.65 0.09
CA GLY A 11 -5.97 -8.45 0.38
C GLY A 11 -5.77 -8.22 1.87
N LEU A 12 -6.83 -8.41 2.67
CA LEU A 12 -6.71 -8.30 4.12
C LEU A 12 -5.72 -9.31 4.69
N GLN A 13 -5.79 -10.55 4.26
CA GLN A 13 -4.94 -11.62 4.77
C GLN A 13 -3.48 -11.39 4.37
N ILE A 14 -3.21 -11.12 3.11
CA ILE A 14 -1.84 -10.93 2.63
C ILE A 14 -1.23 -9.64 3.19
N GLY A 15 -2.00 -8.58 3.30
CA GLY A 15 -1.56 -7.32 3.87
C GLY A 15 -1.20 -7.46 5.34
N TYR A 16 -1.98 -8.21 6.09
CA TYR A 16 -1.67 -8.50 7.49
C TYR A 16 -0.34 -9.27 7.62
N SER A 17 -0.15 -10.28 6.78
CA SER A 17 1.10 -11.07 6.78
C SER A 17 2.31 -10.24 6.34
N ALA A 18 2.10 -9.27 5.46
CA ALA A 18 3.18 -8.44 4.94
C ALA A 18 3.62 -7.32 5.89
N THR A 19 2.80 -7.01 6.88
CA THR A 19 3.06 -5.93 7.83
C THR A 19 3.64 -6.51 9.12
N ASP A 20 4.69 -5.88 9.63
CA ASP A 20 5.29 -6.30 10.89
C ASP A 20 4.52 -5.66 12.05
N TRP A 21 3.61 -6.42 12.62
CA TRP A 21 2.81 -6.00 13.77
C TRP A 21 3.50 -6.31 15.10
N GLY A 22 4.59 -7.07 15.08
CA GLY A 22 5.14 -7.64 16.29
C GLY A 22 4.13 -8.58 16.95
N ASN A 23 3.92 -8.44 18.26
CA ASN A 23 2.91 -9.20 18.98
C ASN A 23 1.73 -8.34 19.40
N LEU A 24 1.51 -7.20 18.74
CA LEU A 24 0.61 -6.17 19.26
C LEU A 24 -0.79 -6.22 18.72
N VAL A 25 -0.99 -6.72 17.49
CA VAL A 25 -2.30 -6.65 16.83
C VAL A 25 -2.71 -8.01 16.30
N SER A 26 -3.87 -8.52 16.75
CA SER A 26 -4.46 -9.73 16.19
C SER A 26 -5.13 -9.44 14.84
N PHE A 27 -5.35 -10.49 14.05
CA PHE A 27 -6.04 -10.34 12.76
C PHE A 27 -7.44 -9.75 12.94
N ASP A 28 -8.16 -10.14 13.98
CA ASP A 28 -9.51 -9.61 14.23
C ASP A 28 -9.50 -8.10 14.49
N VAL A 29 -8.54 -7.62 15.29
CA VAL A 29 -8.39 -6.18 15.55
C VAL A 29 -8.04 -5.43 14.27
N TYR A 30 -7.10 -5.97 13.49
CA TYR A 30 -6.72 -5.42 12.20
C TYR A 30 -7.91 -5.36 11.24
N GLN A 31 -8.65 -6.45 11.12
CA GLN A 31 -9.80 -6.53 10.22
C GLN A 31 -10.86 -5.49 10.58
N ASN A 32 -11.14 -5.31 11.88
CA ASN A 32 -12.07 -4.28 12.34
C ASN A 32 -11.58 -2.87 12.04
N ALA A 33 -10.29 -2.62 12.22
CA ALA A 33 -9.70 -1.31 11.93
C ALA A 33 -9.76 -0.97 10.43
N MET A 34 -9.80 -1.98 9.57
CA MET A 34 -9.81 -1.80 8.12
C MET A 34 -11.20 -1.81 7.51
N MET A 35 -12.28 -1.85 8.31
CA MET A 35 -13.64 -1.96 7.79
C MET A 35 -14.02 -0.84 6.82
N GLU A 36 -13.56 0.37 7.06
CA GLU A 36 -13.88 1.53 6.22
C GLU A 36 -12.91 1.73 5.04
N TRP A 37 -11.87 0.91 4.97
CA TRP A 37 -10.88 1.00 3.90
C TRP A 37 -11.29 0.16 2.71
N LYS A 38 -11.09 0.71 1.52
CA LYS A 38 -11.19 -0.05 0.27
C LYS A 38 -9.88 -0.82 0.09
N ILE A 39 -9.98 -2.13 -0.13
CA ILE A 39 -8.80 -2.99 -0.19
C ILE A 39 -8.79 -3.76 -1.49
N GLN A 40 -7.64 -3.73 -2.17
CA GLN A 40 -7.37 -4.52 -3.37
C GLN A 40 -6.17 -5.41 -3.10
N THR A 41 -6.10 -6.54 -3.79
CA THR A 41 -4.96 -7.46 -3.72
C THR A 41 -4.00 -7.17 -4.87
N ILE A 42 -2.71 -7.13 -4.57
CA ILE A 42 -1.67 -7.08 -5.60
C ILE A 42 -1.34 -8.52 -5.97
N MET A 43 -1.57 -8.87 -7.23
CA MET A 43 -1.33 -10.22 -7.74
C MET A 43 -0.16 -10.21 -8.71
N ARG A 44 0.71 -11.19 -8.60
CA ARG A 44 1.64 -11.54 -9.65
C ARG A 44 1.20 -12.87 -10.23
N ASP A 45 0.68 -12.83 -11.48
CA ASP A 45 0.03 -13.98 -12.11
C ASP A 45 -1.09 -14.48 -11.17
N ASN A 46 -0.98 -15.68 -10.62
CA ASN A 46 -2.00 -16.21 -9.72
C ASN A 46 -1.60 -16.17 -8.24
N GLN A 47 -0.55 -15.42 -7.90
CA GLN A 47 -0.02 -15.38 -6.54
C GLN A 47 -0.27 -14.00 -5.90
N PRO A 48 -0.95 -13.94 -4.75
CA PRO A 48 -1.07 -12.68 -4.00
C PRO A 48 0.27 -12.33 -3.37
N ILE A 49 0.72 -11.08 -3.56
CA ILE A 49 2.01 -10.61 -3.04
C ILE A 49 1.88 -9.39 -2.16
N GLY A 50 0.73 -8.76 -2.10
CA GLY A 50 0.53 -7.59 -1.28
C GLY A 50 -0.89 -7.07 -1.34
N ALA A 51 -1.13 -5.94 -0.70
CA ALA A 51 -2.43 -5.29 -0.64
C ALA A 51 -2.30 -3.78 -0.77
N VAL A 52 -3.35 -3.17 -1.33
CA VAL A 52 -3.50 -1.72 -1.45
C VAL A 52 -4.69 -1.31 -0.61
N TYR A 53 -4.50 -0.30 0.24
CA TYR A 53 -5.54 0.24 1.12
C TYR A 53 -5.84 1.67 0.71
N ARG A 54 -7.12 1.98 0.50
CA ARG A 54 -7.54 3.34 0.16
C ARG A 54 -8.68 3.79 1.07
N LYS A 55 -8.59 5.04 1.53
CA LYS A 55 -9.66 5.70 2.24
C LYS A 55 -9.56 7.20 1.93
N ASP A 56 -10.57 7.75 1.27
CA ASP A 56 -10.55 9.12 0.76
C ASP A 56 -9.32 9.34 -0.14
N ASP A 57 -8.44 10.29 0.19
CA ASP A 57 -7.20 10.54 -0.57
C ASP A 57 -6.02 9.68 -0.08
N GLU A 58 -6.19 8.98 1.01
CA GLU A 58 -5.13 8.21 1.65
C GLU A 58 -4.92 6.87 0.94
N LEU A 59 -3.65 6.55 0.70
CA LEU A 59 -3.23 5.33 0.00
C LEU A 59 -2.07 4.69 0.76
N HIS A 60 -2.22 3.42 1.08
CA HIS A 60 -1.16 2.63 1.69
C HIS A 60 -0.99 1.33 0.95
N VAL A 61 0.22 0.80 0.96
CA VAL A 61 0.56 -0.46 0.30
C VAL A 61 1.39 -1.31 1.24
N SER A 62 1.02 -2.59 1.37
CA SER A 62 1.80 -3.57 2.11
C SER A 62 2.15 -4.72 1.18
N VAL A 63 3.45 -5.03 1.07
CA VAL A 63 3.95 -6.06 0.15
C VAL A 63 4.83 -7.01 0.93
N LEU A 64 4.72 -8.30 0.63
CA LEU A 64 5.59 -9.32 1.24
C LEU A 64 7.06 -8.93 1.06
N PRO A 65 7.92 -9.17 2.08
CA PRO A 65 9.32 -8.71 2.03
C PRO A 65 10.07 -9.11 0.76
N GLU A 66 9.86 -10.33 0.27
CA GLU A 66 10.54 -10.85 -0.93
C GLU A 66 10.10 -10.15 -2.22
N TRP A 67 8.98 -9.42 -2.18
CA TRP A 67 8.44 -8.71 -3.35
C TRP A 67 8.57 -7.20 -3.26
N ARG A 68 9.13 -6.67 -2.19
CA ARG A 68 9.33 -5.22 -2.03
C ARG A 68 10.21 -4.69 -3.17
N CYS A 69 9.80 -3.58 -3.77
CA CYS A 69 10.45 -2.95 -4.93
C CYS A 69 10.39 -3.78 -6.23
N LYS A 70 9.75 -4.93 -6.24
CA LYS A 70 9.61 -5.80 -7.41
C LYS A 70 8.21 -5.81 -8.00
N TRP A 71 7.26 -5.15 -7.34
CA TRP A 71 5.86 -5.13 -7.75
C TRP A 71 5.51 -3.90 -8.59
N VAL A 72 6.40 -2.92 -8.64
CA VAL A 72 6.13 -1.62 -9.26
C VAL A 72 6.27 -1.72 -10.77
N THR A 73 5.18 -1.48 -11.49
CA THR A 73 5.17 -1.38 -12.95
C THR A 73 4.48 -0.08 -13.35
N LYS A 74 4.69 0.37 -14.59
CA LYS A 74 4.01 1.58 -15.10
C LYS A 74 2.50 1.44 -15.05
N GLY A 75 1.98 0.27 -15.36
CA GLY A 75 0.54 0.02 -15.34
C GLY A 75 -0.05 0.10 -13.94
N VAL A 76 0.63 -0.50 -12.96
CA VAL A 76 0.20 -0.46 -11.56
C VAL A 76 0.26 0.96 -11.02
N LEU A 77 1.34 1.69 -11.29
CA LEU A 77 1.47 3.08 -10.85
C LEU A 77 0.37 3.96 -11.46
N ARG A 78 0.04 3.73 -12.73
CA ARG A 78 -1.02 4.47 -13.40
C ARG A 78 -2.37 4.24 -12.71
N GLU A 79 -2.68 3.00 -12.34
CA GLU A 79 -3.89 2.68 -11.58
C GLU A 79 -3.89 3.31 -10.21
N LEU A 80 -2.79 3.19 -9.47
CA LEU A 80 -2.67 3.71 -8.11
C LEU A 80 -2.80 5.23 -8.06
N PHE A 81 -2.22 5.92 -9.05
CA PHE A 81 -2.12 7.37 -9.05
C PHE A 81 -3.17 8.07 -9.93
N ASN A 82 -4.17 7.34 -10.41
CA ASN A 82 -5.26 7.90 -11.22
C ASN A 82 -6.28 8.61 -10.32
N ARG A 83 -5.83 9.63 -9.59
CA ARG A 83 -6.64 10.44 -8.68
C ARG A 83 -6.06 11.84 -8.60
N PRO A 84 -6.91 12.87 -8.33
CA PRO A 84 -6.41 14.25 -8.23
C PRO A 84 -5.40 14.44 -7.09
N LYS A 85 -5.59 13.75 -5.98
CA LYS A 85 -4.74 13.89 -4.81
C LYS A 85 -4.51 12.52 -4.16
N ILE A 86 -3.28 12.27 -3.74
CA ILE A 86 -2.91 11.04 -3.05
C ILE A 86 -2.07 11.40 -1.84
N VAL A 87 -2.47 10.89 -0.67
CA VAL A 87 -1.76 11.08 0.60
C VAL A 87 -1.28 9.73 1.08
N THR A 88 -0.02 9.63 1.44
CA THR A 88 0.52 8.41 2.02
C THR A 88 1.45 8.73 3.17
N ARG A 89 1.72 7.73 3.99
CA ARG A 89 2.59 7.84 5.15
C ARG A 89 3.72 6.84 5.05
N VAL A 90 4.94 7.30 5.29
CA VAL A 90 6.11 6.42 5.32
C VAL A 90 6.22 5.79 6.71
N ALA A 91 6.26 4.46 6.76
CA ALA A 91 6.38 3.74 8.01
C ALA A 91 7.77 3.89 8.61
N ASP A 92 7.86 3.82 9.93
CA ASP A 92 9.14 3.87 10.64
C ASP A 92 10.08 2.75 10.14
N GLY A 93 11.34 3.07 9.95
CA GLY A 93 12.32 2.12 9.45
C GLY A 93 12.33 1.97 7.93
N HIS A 94 11.47 2.72 7.21
CA HIS A 94 11.37 2.65 5.75
C HIS A 94 11.80 3.97 5.09
N ASP A 95 12.83 4.60 5.61
CA ASP A 95 13.29 5.92 5.14
C ASP A 95 13.64 5.95 3.66
N TYR A 96 14.03 4.80 3.08
CA TYR A 96 14.31 4.71 1.66
C TYR A 96 13.08 5.08 0.79
N MET A 97 11.88 4.98 1.34
CA MET A 97 10.66 5.31 0.63
C MET A 97 10.54 6.80 0.31
N TYR A 98 11.12 7.68 1.12
CA TYR A 98 11.09 9.13 0.82
C TYR A 98 11.68 9.43 -0.54
N GLY A 99 12.82 8.84 -0.86
CA GLY A 99 13.47 9.04 -2.17
C GLY A 99 12.63 8.50 -3.32
N ILE A 100 12.05 7.32 -3.15
CA ILE A 100 11.20 6.69 -4.16
C ILE A 100 9.96 7.54 -4.42
N LEU A 101 9.26 7.94 -3.37
CA LEU A 101 8.05 8.74 -3.49
C LEU A 101 8.33 10.11 -4.09
N SER A 102 9.46 10.74 -3.72
CA SER A 102 9.85 12.03 -4.31
C SER A 102 10.04 11.92 -5.82
N ARG A 103 10.65 10.85 -6.31
CA ARG A 103 10.82 10.62 -7.75
C ARG A 103 9.48 10.41 -8.45
N LEU A 104 8.46 9.92 -7.73
CA LEU A 104 7.13 9.73 -8.28
C LEU A 104 6.26 11.00 -8.20
N GLY A 105 6.80 12.10 -7.68
CA GLY A 105 6.10 13.38 -7.62
C GLY A 105 5.48 13.71 -6.27
N PHE A 106 5.72 12.91 -5.24
CA PHE A 106 5.25 13.22 -3.89
C PHE A 106 6.13 14.26 -3.24
N LYS A 107 5.52 15.09 -2.37
CA LYS A 107 6.22 16.08 -1.55
C LYS A 107 5.93 15.80 -0.09
N GLN A 108 6.94 15.89 0.75
CA GLN A 108 6.78 15.74 2.19
C GLN A 108 6.07 16.98 2.76
N THR A 109 5.02 16.77 3.54
CA THR A 109 4.22 17.87 4.12
C THR A 109 4.49 18.05 5.60
N ALA A 110 4.47 16.97 6.37
CA ALA A 110 4.73 17.03 7.81
C ALA A 110 5.15 15.64 8.28
N ASP A 111 6.16 15.57 9.15
CA ASP A 111 6.66 14.31 9.69
C ASP A 111 6.91 13.28 8.58
N ASN A 112 6.19 12.17 8.61
CA ASN A 112 6.32 11.09 7.64
C ASN A 112 5.17 11.06 6.60
N TRP A 113 4.43 12.14 6.45
CA TRP A 113 3.37 12.26 5.45
C TRP A 113 3.90 12.80 4.13
N MET A 114 3.46 12.18 3.03
CA MET A 114 3.80 12.56 1.66
C MET A 114 2.53 12.77 0.85
N VAL A 115 2.50 13.80 0.01
CA VAL A 115 1.35 14.16 -0.82
C VAL A 115 1.74 14.32 -2.27
N LYS A 116 0.93 13.75 -3.16
CA LYS A 116 1.04 13.95 -4.60
C LYS A 116 -0.26 14.60 -5.09
N GLU A 117 -0.15 15.72 -5.78
CA GLU A 117 -1.28 16.37 -6.44
C GLU A 117 -1.07 16.31 -7.95
N ASN A 118 -2.05 15.74 -8.64
CA ASN A 118 -2.00 15.60 -10.11
C ASN A 118 -2.69 16.77 -10.79
#